data_548d0021991963220e2c5ecb23480c71
#
_entry.id   548d0021991963220e2c5ecb23480c71
#
_cell.length_a   1.000
_cell.length_b   1.000
_cell.length_c   1.000
_cell.angle_alpha   90.00
_cell.angle_beta   90.00
_cell.angle_gamma   90.00
#
_symmetry.space_group_name_H-M   'P 1'
#
loop_
_entity.id
_entity.type
_entity.pdbx_description
1 polymer ?
#
loop_
_entity_poly.entity_id
_entity_poly.type
_entity_poly.pdbx_seq_one_letter_code
_entity_poly.pdbx_strand_id
1 'polypeptide(L)'
;ATFVLTPAEARRLIAKTVIQMPEFQKAWKEAYVLLAGGTTNAFIAQELLGDKSIEPGLCTVGNSTDGMLCVTEPSSRKSFPNVFYKGQPVDKKIDEALQDYHADTVIIKGANAFDQDGHVGIITSGFNGGTVPNFIGYMTSKGLKWICPVGYEKMVPSVPAASRALGGANHIDISMGADPGLYCLSSADIVTEVEAIKMMFNCEAKVVCAGGIGGNEGAHYWAVDGDEADIKALVDYLEKEIKGEPPVKGN
;
A
#
# COMPACT_ATOMS: atom_id res chain seq x y z
N ALA A 1 -12.51 10.62 19.90
CA ALA A 1 -13.54 9.90 19.12
C ALA A 1 -13.19 8.43 18.99
N THR A 2 -14.17 7.61 18.64
CA THR A 2 -13.95 6.20 18.28
C THR A 2 -14.73 5.85 17.02
N PHE A 3 -14.15 5.02 16.18
CA PHE A 3 -14.79 4.54 14.94
C PHE A 3 -14.15 3.23 14.47
N VAL A 4 -14.78 2.59 13.50
CA VAL A 4 -14.27 1.38 12.84
C VAL A 4 -13.94 1.73 11.40
N LEU A 5 -12.84 1.19 10.86
CA LEU A 5 -12.56 1.21 9.43
C LEU A 5 -12.41 -0.22 8.93
N THR A 6 -13.13 -0.55 7.86
CA THR A 6 -12.90 -1.78 7.11
C THR A 6 -11.59 -1.67 6.33
N PRO A 7 -10.99 -2.79 5.88
CA PRO A 7 -9.78 -2.73 5.05
C PRO A 7 -9.93 -1.91 3.76
N ALA A 8 -11.12 -1.85 3.18
CA ALA A 8 -11.39 -1.04 2.00
C ALA A 8 -11.45 0.46 2.33
N GLU A 9 -12.15 0.82 3.40
CA GLU A 9 -12.21 2.20 3.92
C GLU A 9 -10.82 2.71 4.32
N ALA A 10 -10.02 1.87 4.99
CA ALA A 10 -8.63 2.16 5.33
C ALA A 10 -7.77 2.46 4.10
N ARG A 11 -7.85 1.61 3.06
CA ARG A 11 -7.12 1.83 1.80
C ARG A 11 -7.54 3.13 1.11
N ARG A 12 -8.83 3.47 1.14
CA ARG A 12 -9.33 4.76 0.60
C ARG A 12 -8.76 5.95 1.37
N LEU A 13 -8.78 5.90 2.69
CA LEU A 13 -8.20 6.96 3.52
C LEU A 13 -6.71 7.13 3.23
N ILE A 14 -5.94 6.05 3.24
CA ILE A 14 -4.50 6.05 2.94
C ILE A 14 -4.25 6.59 1.52
N ALA A 15 -5.01 6.16 0.52
CA ALA A 15 -4.86 6.63 -0.86
C ALA A 15 -5.05 8.15 -0.98
N LYS A 16 -6.12 8.68 -0.38
CA LYS A 16 -6.40 10.12 -0.35
C LYS A 16 -5.33 10.91 0.41
N THR A 17 -4.69 10.28 1.40
CA THR A 17 -3.60 10.88 2.16
C THR A 17 -2.31 10.94 1.34
N VAL A 18 -1.91 9.82 0.73
CA VAL A 18 -0.66 9.72 -0.05
C VAL A 18 -0.58 10.80 -1.13
N ILE A 19 -1.66 11.04 -1.85
CA ILE A 19 -1.68 12.08 -2.90
C ILE A 19 -1.57 13.51 -2.35
N GLN A 20 -1.75 13.72 -1.05
CA GLN A 20 -1.59 15.02 -0.40
C GLN A 20 -0.23 15.19 0.29
N MET A 21 0.59 14.15 0.38
CA MET A 21 1.92 14.24 0.97
C MET A 21 2.78 15.26 0.24
N PRO A 22 3.57 16.09 0.96
CA PRO A 22 4.43 17.11 0.33
C PRO A 22 5.38 16.52 -0.71
N GLU A 23 5.97 15.36 -0.43
CA GLU A 23 6.90 14.65 -1.31
C GLU A 23 6.20 14.17 -2.59
N PHE A 24 4.98 13.62 -2.44
CA PHE A 24 4.16 13.24 -3.58
C PHE A 24 3.82 14.45 -4.44
N GLN A 25 3.34 15.53 -3.81
CA GLN A 25 2.93 16.75 -4.51
C GLN A 25 4.10 17.42 -5.25
N LYS A 26 5.30 17.36 -4.68
CA LYS A 26 6.52 17.84 -5.36
C LYS A 26 6.85 16.97 -6.57
N ALA A 27 6.90 15.65 -6.39
CA ALA A 27 7.13 14.71 -7.49
C ALA A 27 6.09 14.85 -8.60
N TRP A 28 4.82 14.98 -8.23
CA TRP A 28 3.71 15.14 -9.17
C TRP A 28 3.87 16.36 -10.09
N LYS A 29 4.40 17.46 -9.57
CA LYS A 29 4.61 18.70 -10.32
C LYS A 29 5.90 18.71 -11.15
N GLU A 30 6.96 18.09 -10.64
CA GLU A 30 8.32 18.37 -11.14
C GLU A 30 9.06 17.13 -11.65
N ALA A 31 8.65 15.91 -11.23
CA ALA A 31 9.42 14.70 -11.44
C ALA A 31 8.54 13.51 -11.86
N TYR A 32 9.03 12.31 -11.62
CA TYR A 32 8.28 11.07 -11.81
C TYR A 32 7.57 10.64 -10.53
N VAL A 33 6.33 10.18 -10.68
CA VAL A 33 5.62 9.37 -9.70
C VAL A 33 5.52 7.96 -10.29
N LEU A 34 6.15 6.99 -9.62
CA LEU A 34 6.18 5.59 -10.03
C LEU A 34 5.21 4.81 -9.16
N LEU A 35 4.12 4.35 -9.74
CA LEU A 35 3.02 3.68 -9.02
C LEU A 35 3.04 2.19 -9.35
N ALA A 36 3.60 1.37 -8.45
CA ALA A 36 3.64 -0.09 -8.63
C ALA A 36 2.25 -0.72 -8.51
N GLY A 37 2.07 -1.92 -9.03
CA GLY A 37 0.84 -2.69 -8.86
C GLY A 37 0.51 -2.99 -7.39
N GLY A 38 -0.75 -3.19 -7.09
CA GLY A 38 -1.26 -3.51 -5.75
C GLY A 38 -2.63 -2.90 -5.47
N THR A 39 -3.39 -3.50 -4.54
CA THR A 39 -4.75 -3.03 -4.22
C THR A 39 -4.78 -1.59 -3.73
N THR A 40 -3.99 -1.22 -2.73
CA THR A 40 -3.95 0.15 -2.22
C THR A 40 -3.49 1.15 -3.30
N ASN A 41 -2.54 0.75 -4.15
CA ASN A 41 -2.09 1.58 -5.26
C ASN A 41 -3.16 1.76 -6.34
N ALA A 42 -4.05 0.79 -6.53
CA ALA A 42 -5.19 0.96 -7.42
C ALA A 42 -6.19 2.00 -6.87
N PHE A 43 -6.38 2.09 -5.55
CA PHE A 43 -7.13 3.20 -4.94
C PHE A 43 -6.46 4.55 -5.20
N ILE A 44 -5.12 4.62 -5.13
CA ILE A 44 -4.37 5.84 -5.48
C ILE A 44 -4.58 6.17 -6.97
N ALA A 45 -4.50 5.18 -7.86
CA ALA A 45 -4.77 5.38 -9.29
C ALA A 45 -6.18 5.90 -9.56
N GLN A 46 -7.19 5.37 -8.85
CA GLN A 46 -8.57 5.88 -8.93
C GLN A 46 -8.66 7.36 -8.56
N GLU A 47 -7.97 7.80 -7.50
CA GLU A 47 -7.95 9.21 -7.08
C GLU A 47 -7.23 10.09 -8.11
N LEU A 48 -6.08 9.64 -8.64
CA LEU A 48 -5.28 10.41 -9.59
C LEU A 48 -5.96 10.58 -10.95
N LEU A 49 -6.66 9.54 -11.40
CA LEU A 49 -7.28 9.50 -12.73
C LEU A 49 -8.77 9.91 -12.71
N GLY A 50 -9.37 10.01 -11.50
CA GLY A 50 -10.82 10.19 -11.36
C GLY A 50 -11.62 9.00 -11.89
N ASP A 51 -11.01 7.82 -11.97
CA ASP A 51 -11.60 6.62 -12.59
C ASP A 51 -11.89 5.53 -11.56
N LYS A 52 -13.13 5.46 -11.11
CA LYS A 52 -13.62 4.43 -10.17
C LYS A 52 -13.86 3.07 -10.84
N SER A 53 -13.73 2.94 -12.16
CA SER A 53 -13.85 1.65 -12.87
C SER A 53 -12.60 0.76 -12.73
N ILE A 54 -11.49 1.31 -12.24
CA ILE A 54 -10.30 0.52 -11.89
C ILE A 54 -10.69 -0.45 -10.76
N GLU A 55 -10.52 -1.75 -11.01
CA GLU A 55 -10.86 -2.81 -10.06
C GLU A 55 -9.62 -3.19 -9.23
N PRO A 56 -9.53 -2.77 -7.93
CA PRO A 56 -8.31 -2.93 -7.15
C PRO A 56 -7.85 -4.38 -6.99
N GLY A 57 -8.77 -5.34 -6.90
CA GLY A 57 -8.45 -6.76 -6.77
C GLY A 57 -7.74 -7.34 -7.99
N LEU A 58 -8.03 -6.81 -9.18
CA LEU A 58 -7.41 -7.25 -10.44
C LEU A 58 -6.06 -6.59 -10.72
N CYS A 59 -5.69 -5.54 -9.98
CA CYS A 59 -4.44 -4.79 -10.16
C CYS A 59 -3.28 -5.34 -9.33
N THR A 60 -3.38 -6.60 -8.87
CA THR A 60 -2.35 -7.27 -8.07
C THR A 60 -1.73 -8.43 -8.82
N VAL A 61 -0.49 -8.79 -8.48
CA VAL A 61 0.16 -10.00 -8.99
C VAL A 61 -0.01 -11.14 -7.98
N GLY A 62 0.44 -10.95 -6.75
CA GLY A 62 0.25 -11.91 -5.66
C GLY A 62 -0.81 -11.41 -4.68
N ASN A 63 -1.72 -12.29 -4.30
CA ASN A 63 -2.76 -12.01 -3.32
C ASN A 63 -3.08 -13.28 -2.50
N SER A 64 -3.90 -13.09 -1.47
CA SER A 64 -4.49 -14.22 -0.73
C SER A 64 -5.97 -14.27 -1.05
N THR A 65 -6.39 -15.33 -1.70
CA THR A 65 -7.78 -15.59 -2.07
C THR A 65 -8.08 -17.06 -1.86
N ASP A 66 -9.32 -17.41 -1.55
CA ASP A 66 -9.76 -18.78 -1.26
C ASP A 66 -8.90 -19.52 -0.20
N GLY A 67 -8.37 -18.78 0.77
CA GLY A 67 -7.53 -19.33 1.84
C GLY A 67 -6.11 -19.72 1.41
N MET A 68 -5.66 -19.31 0.23
CA MET A 68 -4.34 -19.65 -0.31
C MET A 68 -3.60 -18.39 -0.78
N LEU A 69 -2.27 -18.47 -0.80
CA LEU A 69 -1.44 -17.51 -1.51
C LEU A 69 -1.49 -17.82 -3.02
N CYS A 70 -2.09 -16.92 -3.77
CA CYS A 70 -2.31 -17.09 -5.20
C CYS A 70 -1.54 -16.06 -6.03
N VAL A 71 -1.32 -16.40 -7.28
CA VAL A 71 -0.84 -15.47 -8.31
C VAL A 71 -1.99 -15.22 -9.28
N THR A 72 -2.40 -13.96 -9.38
CA THR A 72 -3.46 -13.56 -10.32
C THR A 72 -3.11 -14.02 -11.73
N GLU A 73 -4.03 -14.71 -12.39
CA GLU A 73 -3.87 -15.13 -13.79
C GLU A 73 -3.52 -13.94 -14.69
N PRO A 74 -2.46 -14.02 -15.51
CA PRO A 74 -2.05 -12.89 -16.36
C PRO A 74 -3.17 -12.34 -17.25
N SER A 75 -4.05 -13.21 -17.76
CA SER A 75 -5.21 -12.85 -18.59
C SER A 75 -6.29 -12.07 -17.85
N SER A 76 -6.38 -12.23 -16.53
CA SER A 76 -7.34 -11.55 -15.66
C SER A 76 -6.81 -10.24 -15.08
N ARG A 77 -5.49 -10.01 -15.18
CA ARG A 77 -4.88 -8.80 -14.62
C ARG A 77 -5.32 -7.56 -15.37
N LYS A 78 -5.74 -6.56 -14.61
CA LYS A 78 -5.93 -5.20 -15.11
C LYS A 78 -4.75 -4.33 -14.65
N SER A 79 -4.50 -3.29 -15.40
CA SER A 79 -3.44 -2.34 -15.09
C SER A 79 -3.97 -0.91 -15.13
N PHE A 80 -3.31 -0.06 -14.43
CA PHE A 80 -3.41 1.39 -14.52
C PHE A 80 -2.05 1.95 -14.95
N PRO A 81 -1.93 3.23 -15.36
CA PRO A 81 -0.65 3.83 -15.65
C PRO A 81 0.30 3.73 -14.45
N ASN A 82 1.45 3.08 -14.65
CA ASN A 82 2.44 2.88 -13.58
C ASN A 82 3.44 4.02 -13.46
N VAL A 83 3.52 4.88 -14.48
CA VAL A 83 4.47 5.99 -14.54
C VAL A 83 3.74 7.27 -14.90
N PHE A 84 3.92 8.26 -14.04
CA PHE A 84 3.47 9.64 -14.28
C PHE A 84 4.68 10.56 -14.30
N TYR A 85 4.69 11.49 -15.24
CA TYR A 85 5.69 12.54 -15.31
C TYR A 85 5.01 13.90 -15.36
N LYS A 86 5.31 14.75 -14.38
CA LYS A 86 4.69 16.08 -14.23
C LYS A 86 3.17 16.04 -14.34
N GLY A 87 2.56 15.15 -13.57
CA GLY A 87 1.11 14.98 -13.47
C GLY A 87 0.42 14.27 -14.63
N GLN A 88 1.17 13.83 -15.65
CA GLN A 88 0.59 13.14 -16.80
C GLN A 88 1.05 11.69 -16.88
N PRO A 89 0.16 10.74 -17.18
CA PRO A 89 0.56 9.37 -17.45
C PRO A 89 1.46 9.31 -18.68
N VAL A 90 2.52 8.51 -18.61
CA VAL A 90 3.46 8.29 -19.72
C VAL A 90 3.61 6.81 -19.99
N ASP A 91 3.73 6.44 -21.27
CA ASP A 91 3.94 5.06 -21.70
C ASP A 91 5.42 4.68 -21.52
N LYS A 92 5.80 4.44 -20.27
CA LYS A 92 7.12 3.94 -19.86
C LYS A 92 6.94 2.87 -18.80
N LYS A 93 7.88 1.94 -18.73
CA LYS A 93 8.00 1.06 -17.57
C LYS A 93 8.72 1.76 -16.42
N ILE A 94 8.55 1.24 -15.20
CA ILE A 94 9.20 1.81 -14.00
C ILE A 94 10.73 1.81 -14.12
N ASP A 95 11.32 0.73 -14.62
CA ASP A 95 12.76 0.60 -14.84
C ASP A 95 13.30 1.58 -15.90
N GLU A 96 12.54 1.84 -16.96
CA GLU A 96 12.87 2.86 -17.96
C GLU A 96 12.81 4.28 -17.38
N ALA A 97 11.79 4.57 -16.58
CA ALA A 97 11.67 5.87 -15.93
C ALA A 97 12.77 6.11 -14.89
N LEU A 98 13.24 5.06 -14.22
CA LEU A 98 14.35 5.13 -13.27
C LEU A 98 15.71 5.43 -13.94
N GLN A 99 15.87 5.14 -15.23
CA GLN A 99 17.07 5.56 -15.98
C GLN A 99 17.14 7.08 -16.15
N ASP A 100 15.98 7.75 -16.22
CA ASP A 100 15.85 9.21 -16.27
C ASP A 100 15.66 9.82 -14.86
N TYR A 101 16.29 9.21 -13.84
CA TYR A 101 16.06 9.54 -12.43
C TYR A 101 16.20 11.04 -12.13
N HIS A 102 15.19 11.57 -11.46
CA HIS A 102 15.20 12.92 -10.88
C HIS A 102 15.21 12.80 -9.34
N ALA A 103 15.90 13.72 -8.66
CA ALA A 103 16.06 13.67 -7.19
C ALA A 103 14.72 13.68 -6.41
N ASP A 104 13.69 14.30 -7.00
CA ASP A 104 12.34 14.36 -6.40
C ASP A 104 11.42 13.23 -6.87
N THR A 105 11.94 12.28 -7.66
CA THR A 105 11.16 11.08 -8.05
C THR A 105 10.74 10.29 -6.81
N VAL A 106 9.49 9.84 -6.78
CA VAL A 106 8.97 8.96 -5.73
C VAL A 106 8.50 7.64 -6.34
N ILE A 107 8.72 6.55 -5.61
CA ILE A 107 8.07 5.28 -5.89
C ILE A 107 7.03 4.97 -4.82
N ILE A 108 5.84 4.57 -5.25
CA ILE A 108 4.76 4.15 -4.38
C ILE A 108 4.57 2.65 -4.56
N LYS A 109 4.84 1.91 -3.51
CA LYS A 109 4.66 0.47 -3.48
C LYS A 109 4.21 0.05 -2.10
N GLY A 110 3.03 -0.56 -2.02
CA GLY A 110 2.51 -1.14 -0.79
C GLY A 110 3.29 -2.39 -0.36
N ALA A 111 2.91 -2.92 0.78
CA ALA A 111 3.53 -4.08 1.40
C ALA A 111 2.52 -5.19 1.70
N ASN A 112 3.04 -6.37 2.03
CA ASN A 112 2.27 -7.52 2.53
C ASN A 112 2.35 -7.64 4.05
N ALA A 113 3.39 -7.06 4.65
CA ALA A 113 3.57 -6.99 6.10
C ALA A 113 4.33 -5.71 6.49
N PHE A 114 4.14 -5.26 7.72
CA PHE A 114 4.99 -4.27 8.37
C PHE A 114 5.03 -4.53 9.87
N ASP A 115 6.00 -3.96 10.58
CA ASP A 115 6.11 -4.06 12.04
C ASP A 115 6.33 -2.69 12.69
N GLN A 116 6.31 -2.66 14.03
CA GLN A 116 6.47 -1.44 14.81
C GLN A 116 7.88 -0.84 14.75
N ASP A 117 8.88 -1.64 14.34
CA ASP A 117 10.26 -1.20 14.19
C ASP A 117 10.51 -0.54 12.82
N GLY A 118 9.47 -0.38 12.00
CA GLY A 118 9.54 0.27 10.69
C GLY A 118 10.03 -0.63 9.56
N HIS A 119 10.04 -1.94 9.75
CA HIS A 119 10.33 -2.87 8.66
C HIS A 119 9.09 -3.12 7.81
N VAL A 120 9.33 -3.30 6.52
CA VAL A 120 8.31 -3.58 5.51
C VAL A 120 8.58 -4.93 4.87
N GLY A 121 7.56 -5.78 4.78
CA GLY A 121 7.61 -7.09 4.17
C GLY A 121 6.94 -7.11 2.80
N ILE A 122 7.66 -7.51 1.75
CA ILE A 122 7.10 -7.70 0.42
C ILE A 122 7.26 -9.16 0.02
N ILE A 123 6.12 -9.82 -0.17
CA ILE A 123 6.07 -11.22 -0.57
C ILE A 123 6.41 -11.35 -2.07
N THR A 124 7.18 -12.38 -2.42
CA THR A 124 7.49 -12.72 -3.81
C THR A 124 7.66 -14.22 -3.97
N SER A 125 7.12 -14.77 -5.04
CA SER A 125 7.34 -16.17 -5.48
C SER A 125 8.08 -16.26 -6.81
N GLY A 126 8.35 -15.14 -7.47
CA GLY A 126 9.08 -15.10 -8.74
C GLY A 126 10.59 -15.18 -8.54
N PHE A 127 11.28 -15.98 -9.38
CA PHE A 127 12.74 -16.14 -9.34
C PHE A 127 13.52 -14.84 -9.52
N ASN A 128 12.93 -13.85 -10.21
CA ASN A 128 13.52 -12.52 -10.41
C ASN A 128 13.25 -11.55 -9.25
N GLY A 129 12.56 -12.00 -8.18
CA GLY A 129 12.28 -11.19 -7.02
C GLY A 129 11.19 -10.12 -7.20
N GLY A 130 10.43 -10.17 -8.29
CA GLY A 130 9.33 -9.25 -8.54
C GLY A 130 9.78 -7.81 -8.86
N THR A 131 9.08 -6.80 -8.31
CA THR A 131 9.35 -5.38 -8.60
C THR A 131 10.46 -4.78 -7.74
N VAL A 132 10.77 -5.37 -6.59
CA VAL A 132 11.75 -4.81 -5.63
C VAL A 132 13.14 -4.61 -6.24
N PRO A 133 13.71 -5.58 -6.98
CA PRO A 133 15.03 -5.42 -7.60
C PRO A 133 15.16 -4.21 -8.52
N ASN A 134 14.06 -3.78 -9.14
CA ASN A 134 14.08 -2.67 -10.09
C ASN A 134 14.37 -1.32 -9.42
N PHE A 135 14.04 -1.15 -8.14
CA PHE A 135 14.18 0.14 -7.46
C PHE A 135 15.08 0.12 -6.22
N ILE A 136 15.36 -1.04 -5.61
CA ILE A 136 16.14 -1.11 -4.38
C ILE A 136 17.54 -0.51 -4.52
N GLY A 137 18.18 -0.69 -5.67
CA GLY A 137 19.48 -0.09 -5.96
C GLY A 137 19.42 1.44 -5.97
N TYR A 138 18.36 2.01 -6.54
CA TYR A 138 18.14 3.46 -6.56
C TYR A 138 17.83 4.01 -5.16
N MET A 139 17.07 3.29 -4.36
CA MET A 139 16.84 3.66 -2.95
C MET A 139 18.15 3.77 -2.20
N THR A 140 18.99 2.74 -2.29
CA THR A 140 20.26 2.65 -1.56
C THR A 140 21.29 3.65 -2.07
N SER A 141 21.46 3.76 -3.40
CA SER A 141 22.55 4.52 -4.00
C SER A 141 22.20 5.96 -4.33
N LYS A 142 20.93 6.28 -4.54
CA LYS A 142 20.46 7.61 -4.96
C LYS A 142 19.49 8.27 -4.00
N GLY A 143 19.04 7.55 -2.96
CA GLY A 143 18.05 8.07 -2.03
C GLY A 143 16.66 8.20 -2.65
N LEU A 144 16.31 7.34 -3.64
CA LEU A 144 14.95 7.29 -4.18
C LEU A 144 13.95 7.13 -3.05
N LYS A 145 13.02 8.06 -2.94
CA LYS A 145 12.01 8.04 -1.89
C LYS A 145 10.96 6.96 -2.20
N TRP A 146 10.72 6.10 -1.22
CA TRP A 146 9.70 5.06 -1.27
C TRP A 146 8.59 5.36 -0.28
N ILE A 147 7.40 5.69 -0.79
CA ILE A 147 6.17 5.81 -0.01
C ILE A 147 5.51 4.42 -0.01
N CYS A 148 5.29 3.87 1.19
CA CYS A 148 4.68 2.55 1.37
C CYS A 148 3.28 2.66 2.00
N PRO A 149 2.22 2.78 1.18
CA PRO A 149 0.86 2.74 1.68
C PRO A 149 0.49 1.32 2.10
N VAL A 150 0.15 1.13 3.37
CA VAL A 150 -0.16 -0.19 3.92
C VAL A 150 -1.20 -0.07 5.03
N GLY A 151 -2.29 -0.84 4.92
CA GLY A 151 -3.32 -0.88 5.97
C GLY A 151 -2.84 -1.62 7.20
N TYR A 152 -3.34 -1.21 8.35
CA TYR A 152 -2.94 -1.73 9.65
C TYR A 152 -3.25 -3.23 9.81
N GLU A 153 -4.16 -3.78 9.00
CA GLU A 153 -4.48 -5.19 8.92
C GLU A 153 -3.28 -6.08 8.53
N LYS A 154 -2.19 -5.46 8.06
CA LYS A 154 -0.96 -6.16 7.65
C LYS A 154 0.17 -6.08 8.68
N MET A 155 -0.13 -5.59 9.88
CA MET A 155 0.87 -5.58 10.96
C MET A 155 1.19 -7.00 11.40
N VAL A 156 2.47 -7.31 11.50
CA VAL A 156 3.01 -8.56 12.04
C VAL A 156 3.96 -8.25 13.20
N PRO A 157 4.17 -9.17 14.13
CA PRO A 157 5.06 -8.92 15.27
C PRO A 157 6.50 -8.59 14.89
N SER A 158 7.02 -9.18 13.80
CA SER A 158 8.39 -8.94 13.32
C SER A 158 8.53 -9.38 11.87
N VAL A 159 8.78 -8.43 10.98
CA VAL A 159 9.09 -8.70 9.57
C VAL A 159 10.43 -9.43 9.41
N PRO A 160 11.51 -9.10 10.14
CA PRO A 160 12.73 -9.87 10.09
C PRO A 160 12.56 -11.35 10.48
N ALA A 161 11.73 -11.64 11.49
CA ALA A 161 11.43 -13.03 11.88
C ALA A 161 10.60 -13.73 10.80
N ALA A 162 9.58 -13.07 10.26
CA ALA A 162 8.75 -13.60 9.18
C ALA A 162 9.58 -13.88 7.92
N SER A 163 10.51 -12.99 7.56
CA SER A 163 11.38 -13.17 6.41
C SER A 163 12.28 -14.41 6.53
N ARG A 164 12.82 -14.66 7.73
CA ARG A 164 13.63 -15.87 7.98
C ARG A 164 12.83 -17.17 7.97
N ALA A 165 11.53 -17.11 8.20
CA ALA A 165 10.65 -18.30 8.19
C ALA A 165 10.26 -18.73 6.76
N LEU A 166 10.53 -17.88 5.77
CA LEU A 166 10.19 -18.13 4.37
C LEU A 166 11.47 -18.28 3.53
N GLY A 167 11.36 -18.77 2.31
CA GLY A 167 12.52 -18.94 1.43
C GLY A 167 12.27 -19.96 0.32
N GLY A 168 11.01 -20.09 -0.07
CA GLY A 168 10.61 -20.93 -1.21
C GLY A 168 11.14 -22.37 -1.10
N ALA A 169 11.67 -22.87 -2.17
CA ALA A 169 12.10 -24.27 -2.35
C ALA A 169 13.16 -24.76 -1.35
N ASN A 170 13.83 -23.88 -0.59
CA ASN A 170 14.87 -24.31 0.35
C ASN A 170 14.40 -24.51 1.79
N HIS A 171 13.21 -23.98 2.13
CA HIS A 171 12.74 -23.97 3.51
C HIS A 171 11.28 -24.42 3.69
N ILE A 172 10.57 -24.70 2.58
CA ILE A 172 9.16 -25.04 2.62
C ILE A 172 8.95 -26.36 1.90
N ASP A 173 8.65 -27.41 2.67
CA ASP A 173 8.38 -28.75 2.13
C ASP A 173 6.97 -28.86 1.54
N ILE A 174 6.00 -28.15 2.14
CA ILE A 174 4.59 -28.19 1.73
C ILE A 174 4.02 -26.78 1.77
N SER A 175 3.43 -26.32 0.68
CA SER A 175 2.71 -25.07 0.60
C SER A 175 1.28 -25.28 0.10
N MET A 176 0.32 -24.56 0.72
CA MET A 176 -1.04 -24.44 0.20
C MET A 176 -1.11 -23.19 -0.67
N GLY A 177 -0.71 -23.31 -1.93
CA GLY A 177 -0.59 -22.21 -2.88
C GLY A 177 0.86 -22.01 -3.33
N ALA A 178 1.24 -20.75 -3.63
CA ALA A 178 2.59 -20.42 -4.09
C ALA A 178 3.62 -20.52 -2.95
N ASP A 179 4.84 -20.90 -3.29
CA ASP A 179 5.99 -20.92 -2.37
C ASP A 179 6.63 -19.53 -2.34
N PRO A 180 6.44 -18.73 -1.27
CA PRO A 180 6.96 -17.39 -1.24
C PRO A 180 8.31 -17.27 -0.54
N GLY A 181 9.03 -16.19 -0.90
CA GLY A 181 9.98 -15.51 -0.04
C GLY A 181 9.40 -14.18 0.44
N LEU A 182 10.04 -13.57 1.43
CA LEU A 182 9.66 -12.25 1.95
C LEU A 182 10.89 -11.35 2.00
N TYR A 183 10.85 -10.26 1.25
CA TYR A 183 11.81 -9.17 1.49
C TYR A 183 11.56 -8.55 2.86
N CYS A 184 12.63 -8.22 3.57
CA CYS A 184 12.60 -7.39 4.77
C CYS A 184 13.36 -6.09 4.46
N LEU A 185 12.68 -4.97 4.41
CA LEU A 185 13.22 -3.67 4.02
C LEU A 185 12.87 -2.62 5.08
N SER A 186 13.75 -1.65 5.31
CA SER A 186 13.61 -0.65 6.38
C SER A 186 13.68 0.80 5.90
N SER A 187 13.64 1.04 4.58
CA SER A 187 13.86 2.39 4.03
C SER A 187 12.60 3.02 3.44
N ALA A 188 11.43 2.54 3.84
CA ALA A 188 10.15 3.06 3.36
C ALA A 188 9.57 4.11 4.31
N ASP A 189 8.95 5.15 3.75
CA ASP A 189 8.03 6.00 4.48
C ASP A 189 6.68 5.26 4.55
N ILE A 190 6.44 4.59 5.68
CA ILE A 190 5.23 3.80 5.91
C ILE A 190 4.06 4.76 6.14
N VAL A 191 2.97 4.55 5.40
CA VAL A 191 1.73 5.32 5.55
C VAL A 191 0.60 4.36 5.85
N THR A 192 0.22 4.30 7.12
CA THR A 192 -0.96 3.59 7.61
C THR A 192 -2.10 4.57 7.90
N GLU A 193 -3.18 4.08 8.47
CA GLU A 193 -4.27 4.92 8.97
C GLU A 193 -3.79 5.88 10.08
N VAL A 194 -2.77 5.49 10.85
CA VAL A 194 -2.20 6.33 11.92
C VAL A 194 -1.55 7.57 11.32
N GLU A 195 -0.64 7.39 10.36
CA GLU A 195 0.03 8.49 9.66
C GLU A 195 -0.98 9.33 8.86
N ALA A 196 -1.99 8.67 8.26
CA ALA A 196 -3.04 9.35 7.52
C ALA A 196 -3.86 10.30 8.41
N ILE A 197 -4.33 9.82 9.55
CA ILE A 197 -5.11 10.61 10.51
C ILE A 197 -4.26 11.74 11.08
N LYS A 198 -3.00 11.46 11.43
CA LYS A 198 -2.08 12.48 11.93
C LYS A 198 -1.82 13.59 10.91
N MET A 199 -1.54 13.20 9.66
CA MET A 199 -1.20 14.17 8.62
C MET A 199 -2.39 15.03 8.21
N MET A 200 -3.56 14.43 8.04
CA MET A 200 -4.73 15.14 7.52
C MET A 200 -5.48 15.94 8.58
N PHE A 201 -5.47 15.48 9.83
CA PHE A 201 -6.34 16.02 10.87
C PHE A 201 -5.61 16.37 12.17
N ASN A 202 -4.27 16.23 12.21
CA ASN A 202 -3.46 16.48 13.41
C ASN A 202 -3.94 15.74 14.67
N CYS A 203 -4.60 14.59 14.50
CA CYS A 203 -5.08 13.73 15.58
C CYS A 203 -4.16 12.55 15.82
N GLU A 204 -4.10 12.05 17.06
CA GLU A 204 -3.37 10.84 17.44
C GLU A 204 -4.33 9.65 17.43
N ALA A 205 -4.05 8.65 16.59
CA ALA A 205 -4.89 7.45 16.47
C ALA A 205 -4.20 6.22 17.07
N LYS A 206 -5.01 5.38 17.73
CA LYS A 206 -4.57 4.10 18.29
C LYS A 206 -5.56 3.00 17.92
N VAL A 207 -5.06 1.86 17.49
CA VAL A 207 -5.86 0.64 17.36
C VAL A 207 -6.15 0.11 18.74
N VAL A 208 -7.43 -0.11 19.04
CA VAL A 208 -7.89 -0.64 20.33
C VAL A 208 -8.38 -2.07 20.26
N CYS A 209 -8.87 -2.50 19.10
CA CYS A 209 -9.16 -3.89 18.78
C CYS A 209 -9.31 -4.08 17.26
N ALA A 210 -9.38 -5.33 16.83
CA ALA A 210 -9.55 -5.71 15.44
C ALA A 210 -10.49 -6.91 15.31
N GLY A 211 -11.02 -7.13 14.12
CA GLY A 211 -11.93 -8.22 13.79
C GLY A 211 -13.12 -7.72 12.99
N GLY A 212 -14.13 -8.56 12.84
CA GLY A 212 -15.35 -8.21 12.14
C GLY A 212 -16.00 -9.44 11.51
N ILE A 213 -17.25 -9.28 11.10
CA ILE A 213 -18.05 -10.29 10.37
C ILE A 213 -18.87 -9.58 9.28
N GLY A 214 -19.38 -10.34 8.34
CA GLY A 214 -20.32 -9.82 7.34
C GLY A 214 -19.72 -8.75 6.43
N GLY A 215 -18.47 -8.94 5.97
CA GLY A 215 -17.77 -8.00 5.10
C GLY A 215 -16.88 -7.00 5.84
N ASN A 216 -16.81 -7.13 7.18
CA ASN A 216 -15.94 -6.32 8.02
C ASN A 216 -14.70 -7.10 8.51
N GLU A 217 -14.39 -8.25 7.93
CA GLU A 217 -13.23 -9.06 8.29
C GLU A 217 -11.94 -8.25 8.06
N GLY A 218 -11.11 -8.18 9.10
CA GLY A 218 -9.89 -7.36 9.13
C GLY A 218 -10.13 -5.88 9.45
N ALA A 219 -11.33 -5.50 9.87
CA ALA A 219 -11.60 -4.15 10.34
C ALA A 219 -10.87 -3.84 11.65
N HIS A 220 -10.48 -2.58 11.83
CA HIS A 220 -9.86 -2.08 13.05
C HIS A 220 -10.73 -1.05 13.72
N TYR A 221 -10.78 -1.14 15.06
CA TYR A 221 -11.37 -0.14 15.93
C TYR A 221 -10.31 0.87 16.32
N TRP A 222 -10.62 2.12 16.15
CA TRP A 222 -9.75 3.25 16.41
C TRP A 222 -10.26 4.08 17.58
N ALA A 223 -9.37 4.43 18.49
CA ALA A 223 -9.55 5.52 19.44
C ALA A 223 -8.65 6.68 18.98
N VAL A 224 -9.23 7.88 18.92
CA VAL A 224 -8.55 9.06 18.42
C VAL A 224 -8.66 10.18 19.44
N ASP A 225 -7.52 10.81 19.70
CA ASP A 225 -7.36 11.98 20.55
C ASP A 225 -6.84 13.16 19.74
N GLY A 226 -7.28 14.37 20.10
CA GLY A 226 -6.94 15.62 19.41
C GLY A 226 -7.85 16.74 19.84
N ASP A 227 -7.66 17.91 19.27
CA ASP A 227 -8.54 19.05 19.52
C ASP A 227 -9.96 18.79 18.99
N GLU A 228 -10.97 19.35 19.65
CA GLU A 228 -12.39 19.11 19.31
C GLU A 228 -12.70 19.42 17.84
N ALA A 229 -12.13 20.50 17.31
CA ALA A 229 -12.32 20.90 15.91
C ALA A 229 -11.70 19.88 14.93
N ASP A 230 -10.51 19.39 15.24
CA ASP A 230 -9.77 18.41 14.42
C ASP A 230 -10.48 17.06 14.43
N ILE A 231 -10.94 16.61 15.61
CA ILE A 231 -11.73 15.37 15.75
C ILE A 231 -13.04 15.47 14.96
N LYS A 232 -13.73 16.62 15.03
CA LYS A 232 -14.95 16.82 14.26
C LYS A 232 -14.69 16.79 12.76
N ALA A 233 -13.64 17.48 12.31
CA ALA A 233 -13.24 17.48 10.91
C ALA A 233 -12.91 16.06 10.41
N LEU A 234 -12.20 15.27 11.22
CA LEU A 234 -11.90 13.87 10.92
C LEU A 234 -13.19 13.05 10.76
N VAL A 235 -14.10 13.11 11.74
CA VAL A 235 -15.35 12.32 11.70
C VAL A 235 -16.21 12.73 10.51
N ASP A 236 -16.40 14.03 10.28
CA ASP A 236 -17.16 14.55 9.13
C ASP A 236 -16.55 14.08 7.79
N TYR A 237 -15.22 14.04 7.71
CA TYR A 237 -14.52 13.56 6.51
C TYR A 237 -14.70 12.05 6.32
N LEU A 238 -14.54 11.26 7.38
CA LEU A 238 -14.74 9.81 7.31
C LEU A 238 -16.16 9.48 6.83
N GLU A 239 -17.18 10.15 7.38
CA GLU A 239 -18.57 9.92 6.98
C GLU A 239 -18.85 10.25 5.52
N LYS A 240 -18.26 11.33 5.00
CA LYS A 240 -18.54 11.81 3.64
C LYS A 240 -17.71 11.13 2.55
N GLU A 241 -16.44 10.83 2.85
CA GLU A 241 -15.46 10.50 1.83
C GLU A 241 -14.94 9.06 1.91
N ILE A 242 -15.14 8.39 3.06
CA ILE A 242 -14.48 7.10 3.35
C ILE A 242 -15.51 6.01 3.62
N LYS A 243 -16.52 6.30 4.45
CA LYS A 243 -17.51 5.31 4.86
C LYS A 243 -18.31 4.76 3.69
N GLY A 244 -18.56 3.44 3.74
CA GLY A 244 -19.30 2.74 2.69
C GLY A 244 -18.45 2.34 1.49
N GLU A 245 -17.10 2.47 1.56
CA GLU A 245 -16.24 1.91 0.52
C GLU A 245 -16.45 0.39 0.42
N PRO A 246 -16.81 -0.13 -0.76
CA PRO A 246 -17.15 -1.54 -0.90
C PRO A 246 -15.91 -2.45 -0.70
N PRO A 247 -16.10 -3.67 -0.17
CA PRO A 247 -15.01 -4.64 -0.06
C PRO A 247 -14.36 -4.90 -1.41
N VAL A 248 -13.02 -5.02 -1.41
CA VAL A 248 -12.28 -5.40 -2.62
C VAL A 248 -12.62 -6.85 -2.96
N LYS A 249 -13.15 -7.06 -4.15
CA LYS A 249 -13.41 -8.40 -4.66
C LYS A 249 -12.09 -9.05 -5.05
N GLY A 250 -11.90 -10.32 -4.66
CA GLY A 250 -10.80 -11.16 -5.12
C GLY A 250 -11.00 -11.63 -6.56
N ASN A 251 -10.00 -12.30 -7.09
CA ASN A 251 -10.03 -13.01 -8.38
C ASN A 251 -10.48 -14.43 -8.18
#